data_69b07d34a0203811f8d54d03e2e185f1
#
_entry.id   69b07d34a0203811f8d54d03e2e185f1
#
_cell.length_a   1.000
_cell.length_b   1.000
_cell.length_c   1.000
_cell.angle_alpha   90.00
_cell.angle_beta   90.00
_cell.angle_gamma   90.00
#
_symmetry.space_group_name_H-M   'P 1'
#
loop_
_entity.id
_entity.type
_entity.pdbx_description
1 polymer ?
#
loop_
_entity_poly.entity_id
_entity_poly.type
_entity_poly.pdbx_seq_one_letter_code
_entity_poly.pdbx_strand_id
1 'polypeptide(L)'
;SFRYTAAVYLLSWVTVNLVASLLQYYVTWWVRIPDQLEFVLVVVQGVAIACIPLVVLLSARLGKRGAYIVTAGWWALVMLGLAFIPGTAHTLAYVLAGLAGLGVAGAQVIPWSMVPDVIEADEMATGHRREGAYYGVVAFLQKSGTAFMLAIVQWVLALTGYRPGEQQPGSALLAIRLMIGVVPAVLLGLSMIVAWRSPLGRREHEALRRSLARRRAATARGPARPAPGRP
;
A
#
# COMPACT_ATOMS: atom_id res chain seq x y z
N SER A 1 -12.61 4.50 -13.05
CA SER A 1 -12.18 4.50 -11.63
C SER A 1 -11.17 3.40 -11.31
N PHE A 2 -11.33 2.17 -11.84
CA PHE A 2 -10.43 1.02 -11.61
C PHE A 2 -8.95 1.35 -11.84
N ARG A 3 -8.60 2.04 -12.92
CA ARG A 3 -7.20 2.37 -13.25
C ARG A 3 -6.48 3.14 -12.13
N TYR A 4 -7.15 4.06 -11.48
CA TYR A 4 -6.59 4.80 -10.34
C TYR A 4 -6.39 3.92 -9.11
N THR A 5 -7.38 3.10 -8.76
CA THR A 5 -7.27 2.16 -7.63
C THR A 5 -6.19 1.12 -7.88
N ALA A 6 -6.11 0.56 -9.08
CA ALA A 6 -5.06 -0.38 -9.46
C ALA A 6 -3.66 0.24 -9.39
N ALA A 7 -3.51 1.50 -9.84
CA ALA A 7 -2.25 2.22 -9.78
C ALA A 7 -1.83 2.54 -8.33
N VAL A 8 -2.75 3.02 -7.48
CA VAL A 8 -2.50 3.24 -6.05
C VAL A 8 -2.09 1.94 -5.38
N TYR A 9 -2.82 0.86 -5.66
CA TYR A 9 -2.52 -0.47 -5.13
C TYR A 9 -1.14 -0.96 -5.54
N LEU A 10 -0.83 -0.90 -6.84
CA LEU A 10 0.45 -1.35 -7.38
C LEU A 10 1.63 -0.55 -6.80
N LEU A 11 1.54 0.77 -6.78
CA LEU A 11 2.58 1.64 -6.22
C LEU A 11 2.79 1.38 -4.72
N SER A 12 1.71 1.23 -3.95
CA SER A 12 1.79 0.88 -2.53
C SER A 12 2.44 -0.49 -2.33
N TRP A 13 1.99 -1.49 -3.08
CA TRP A 13 2.51 -2.86 -3.00
C TRP A 13 3.98 -2.96 -3.34
N VAL A 14 4.40 -2.34 -4.45
CA VAL A 14 5.80 -2.26 -4.87
C VAL A 14 6.65 -1.58 -3.80
N THR A 15 6.15 -0.49 -3.20
CA THR A 15 6.86 0.22 -2.13
C THR A 15 7.04 -0.65 -0.89
N VAL A 16 6.00 -1.35 -0.43
CA VAL A 16 6.09 -2.27 0.73
C VAL A 16 7.13 -3.35 0.48
N ASN A 17 7.10 -3.99 -0.70
CA ASN A 17 8.04 -5.05 -1.04
C ASN A 17 9.47 -4.53 -1.25
N LEU A 18 9.62 -3.33 -1.81
CA LEU A 18 10.93 -2.66 -1.96
C LEU A 18 11.58 -2.45 -0.60
N VAL A 19 10.84 -1.85 0.34
CA VAL A 19 11.34 -1.60 1.70
C VAL A 19 11.65 -2.91 2.41
N ALA A 20 10.77 -3.91 2.32
CA ALA A 20 10.97 -5.22 2.94
C ALA A 20 12.22 -5.93 2.41
N SER A 21 12.47 -5.90 1.10
CA SER A 21 13.64 -6.53 0.49
C SER A 21 14.95 -5.81 0.79
N LEU A 22 14.90 -4.49 0.93
CA LEU A 22 16.10 -3.68 1.21
C LEU A 22 16.43 -3.58 2.68
N LEU A 23 15.48 -3.86 3.57
CA LEU A 23 15.66 -3.72 5.00
C LEU A 23 16.84 -4.54 5.51
N GLN A 24 17.01 -5.78 5.03
CA GLN A 24 18.16 -6.63 5.39
C GLN A 24 19.48 -6.00 4.99
N TYR A 25 19.59 -5.44 3.77
CA TYR A 25 20.82 -4.77 3.32
C TYR A 25 21.11 -3.51 4.11
N TYR A 26 20.07 -2.74 4.44
CA TYR A 26 20.19 -1.51 5.21
C TYR A 26 20.62 -1.78 6.66
N VAL A 27 19.97 -2.72 7.33
CA VAL A 27 20.28 -3.11 8.72
C VAL A 27 21.68 -3.71 8.81
N THR A 28 22.06 -4.60 7.88
CA THR A 28 23.35 -5.29 7.89
C THR A 28 24.51 -4.34 7.56
N TRP A 29 24.39 -3.57 6.48
CA TRP A 29 25.53 -2.85 5.92
C TRP A 29 25.58 -1.37 6.31
N TRP A 30 24.44 -0.71 6.48
CA TRP A 30 24.42 0.70 6.86
C TRP A 30 24.35 0.89 8.37
N VAL A 31 23.36 0.29 9.03
CA VAL A 31 23.19 0.39 10.49
C VAL A 31 24.17 -0.51 11.24
N ARG A 32 24.68 -1.57 10.61
CA ARG A 32 25.67 -2.51 11.14
C ARG A 32 25.22 -3.28 12.40
N ILE A 33 23.97 -3.72 12.40
CA ILE A 33 23.35 -4.56 13.44
C ILE A 33 22.71 -5.82 12.86
N PRO A 34 23.44 -6.68 12.12
CA PRO A 34 22.86 -7.82 11.41
C PRO A 34 22.09 -8.77 12.34
N ASP A 35 22.55 -8.97 13.56
CA ASP A 35 21.93 -9.87 14.53
C ASP A 35 20.56 -9.39 15.03
N GLN A 36 20.20 -8.15 14.74
CA GLN A 36 18.94 -7.55 15.20
C GLN A 36 17.92 -7.37 14.06
N LEU A 37 18.18 -7.91 12.88
CA LEU A 37 17.26 -7.81 11.73
C LEU A 37 15.87 -8.36 12.06
N GLU A 38 15.80 -9.52 12.70
CA GLU A 38 14.52 -10.14 13.09
C GLU A 38 13.74 -9.25 14.06
N PHE A 39 14.44 -8.64 15.02
CA PHE A 39 13.82 -7.72 15.97
C PHE A 39 13.26 -6.47 15.27
N VAL A 40 14.00 -5.89 14.32
CA VAL A 40 13.53 -4.74 13.52
C VAL A 40 12.27 -5.11 12.73
N LEU A 41 12.25 -6.29 12.10
CA LEU A 41 11.07 -6.79 11.38
C LEU A 41 9.87 -6.96 12.30
N VAL A 42 10.06 -7.56 13.49
CA VAL A 42 9.00 -7.72 14.50
C VAL A 42 8.48 -6.37 14.97
N VAL A 43 9.35 -5.38 15.20
CA VAL A 43 8.94 -4.03 15.59
C VAL A 43 8.09 -3.38 14.50
N VAL A 44 8.54 -3.39 13.24
CA VAL A 44 7.78 -2.78 12.13
C VAL A 44 6.42 -3.44 11.96
N GLN A 45 6.37 -4.77 11.93
CA GLN A 45 5.12 -5.52 11.73
C GLN A 45 4.21 -5.45 12.95
N GLY A 46 4.78 -5.52 14.16
CA GLY A 46 4.02 -5.39 15.42
C GLY A 46 3.34 -4.03 15.52
N VAL A 47 4.07 -2.94 15.24
CA VAL A 47 3.50 -1.60 15.20
C VAL A 47 2.49 -1.46 14.05
N ALA A 48 2.76 -2.05 12.88
CA ALA A 48 1.79 -2.02 11.78
C ALA A 48 0.47 -2.67 12.19
N ILE A 49 0.49 -3.84 12.81
CA ILE A 49 -0.71 -4.53 13.31
C ILE A 49 -1.40 -3.67 14.38
N ALA A 50 -0.66 -3.14 15.35
CA ALA A 50 -1.22 -2.28 16.40
C ALA A 50 -1.85 -0.99 15.85
N CYS A 51 -1.37 -0.49 14.72
CA CYS A 51 -1.89 0.70 14.05
C CYS A 51 -3.12 0.44 13.15
N ILE A 52 -3.50 -0.82 12.88
CA ILE A 52 -4.68 -1.12 12.04
C ILE A 52 -5.95 -0.42 12.55
N PRO A 53 -6.31 -0.47 13.86
CA PRO A 53 -7.49 0.23 14.37
C PRO A 53 -7.44 1.74 14.13
N LEU A 54 -6.25 2.35 14.26
CA LEU A 54 -6.04 3.78 13.99
C LEU A 54 -6.25 4.10 12.50
N VAL A 55 -5.74 3.26 11.59
CA VAL A 55 -5.94 3.42 10.14
C VAL A 55 -7.42 3.29 9.78
N VAL A 56 -8.14 2.34 10.38
CA VAL A 56 -9.59 2.18 10.20
C VAL A 56 -10.35 3.40 10.69
N LEU A 57 -10.02 3.91 11.88
CA LEU A 57 -10.62 5.13 12.43
C LEU A 57 -10.35 6.35 11.54
N LEU A 58 -9.13 6.50 11.07
CA LEU A 58 -8.73 7.58 10.17
C LEU A 58 -9.50 7.48 8.84
N SER A 59 -9.66 6.26 8.32
CA SER A 59 -10.45 6.00 7.11
C SER A 59 -11.94 6.32 7.32
N ALA A 60 -12.50 6.05 8.50
CA ALA A 60 -13.87 6.41 8.83
C ALA A 60 -14.08 7.94 8.90
N ARG A 61 -13.09 8.68 9.42
CA ARG A 61 -13.17 10.15 9.57
C ARG A 61 -12.87 10.92 8.29
N LEU A 62 -11.75 10.60 7.62
CA LEU A 62 -11.24 11.32 6.44
C LEU A 62 -11.71 10.71 5.11
N GLY A 63 -12.33 9.51 5.16
CA GLY A 63 -12.54 8.67 3.99
C GLY A 63 -11.26 7.95 3.56
N LYS A 64 -11.41 6.88 2.75
CA LYS A 64 -10.28 6.01 2.33
C LYS A 64 -9.15 6.81 1.65
N ARG A 65 -9.51 7.73 0.74
CA ARG A 65 -8.55 8.58 0.03
C ARG A 65 -7.77 9.49 0.98
N GLY A 66 -8.44 10.19 1.89
CA GLY A 66 -7.80 11.11 2.84
C GLY A 66 -6.89 10.36 3.81
N ALA A 67 -7.37 9.25 4.36
CA ALA A 67 -6.58 8.39 5.24
C ALA A 67 -5.33 7.83 4.53
N TYR A 68 -5.46 7.42 3.26
CA TYR A 68 -4.32 6.95 2.47
C TYR A 68 -3.26 8.04 2.29
N ILE A 69 -3.68 9.26 1.90
CA ILE A 69 -2.74 10.38 1.69
C ILE A 69 -2.00 10.72 2.99
N VAL A 70 -2.68 10.72 4.13
CA VAL A 70 -2.05 11.00 5.44
C VAL A 70 -1.06 9.91 5.82
N THR A 71 -1.45 8.65 5.74
CA THR A 71 -0.57 7.53 6.13
C THR A 71 0.60 7.32 5.17
N ALA A 72 0.38 7.49 3.85
CA ALA A 72 1.43 7.42 2.84
C ALA A 72 2.41 8.61 2.96
N GLY A 73 1.89 9.82 3.21
CA GLY A 73 2.72 11.01 3.45
C GLY A 73 3.59 10.86 4.71
N TRP A 74 3.00 10.36 5.79
CA TRP A 74 3.75 10.01 7.00
C TRP A 74 4.87 9.02 6.70
N TRP A 75 4.55 7.95 5.98
CA TRP A 75 5.55 6.93 5.64
C TRP A 75 6.66 7.47 4.73
N ALA A 76 6.33 8.31 3.76
CA ALA A 76 7.31 8.97 2.91
C ALA A 76 8.30 9.83 3.73
N LEU A 77 7.81 10.56 4.73
CA LEU A 77 8.67 11.34 5.63
C LEU A 77 9.60 10.45 6.46
N VAL A 78 9.09 9.34 6.99
CA VAL A 78 9.89 8.36 7.73
C VAL A 78 10.97 7.74 6.84
N MET A 79 10.63 7.38 5.60
CA MET A 79 11.60 6.84 4.63
C MET A 79 12.69 7.85 4.29
N LEU A 80 12.34 9.10 4.07
CA LEU A 80 13.34 10.17 3.91
C LEU A 80 14.23 10.31 5.16
N GLY A 81 13.64 10.24 6.35
CA GLY A 81 14.41 10.20 7.60
C GLY A 81 15.47 9.10 7.58
N LEU A 82 15.08 7.86 7.23
CA LEU A 82 16.00 6.72 7.12
C LEU A 82 17.15 6.94 6.11
N ALA A 83 16.89 7.69 5.02
CA ALA A 83 17.94 8.00 4.04
C ALA A 83 19.06 8.89 4.62
N PHE A 84 18.76 9.74 5.61
CA PHE A 84 19.68 10.76 6.10
C PHE A 84 20.28 10.45 7.47
N ILE A 85 19.84 9.42 8.19
CA ILE A 85 20.46 9.09 9.49
C ILE A 85 21.88 8.54 9.32
N PRO A 86 22.79 8.88 10.26
CA PRO A 86 24.11 8.24 10.34
C PRO A 86 23.98 6.74 10.66
N GLY A 87 24.86 5.91 10.10
CA GLY A 87 24.85 4.46 10.35
C GLY A 87 25.09 4.06 11.82
N THR A 88 25.62 4.98 12.63
CA THR A 88 25.86 4.79 14.08
C THR A 88 24.65 5.12 14.95
N ALA A 89 23.57 5.69 14.38
CA ALA A 89 22.41 6.14 15.12
C ALA A 89 21.37 5.00 15.31
N HIS A 90 21.76 3.92 15.98
CA HIS A 90 20.94 2.71 16.16
C HIS A 90 19.57 3.03 16.78
N THR A 91 19.54 3.79 17.88
CA THR A 91 18.28 4.17 18.53
C THR A 91 17.32 4.88 17.58
N LEU A 92 17.84 5.81 16.75
CA LEU A 92 17.03 6.54 15.79
C LEU A 92 16.50 5.61 14.68
N ALA A 93 17.31 4.61 14.26
CA ALA A 93 16.89 3.61 13.31
C ALA A 93 15.69 2.78 13.84
N TYR A 94 15.71 2.36 15.10
CA TYR A 94 14.58 1.65 15.73
C TYR A 94 13.34 2.53 15.86
N VAL A 95 13.50 3.79 16.26
CA VAL A 95 12.37 4.72 16.35
C VAL A 95 11.72 4.91 14.98
N LEU A 96 12.54 5.16 13.95
CA LEU A 96 12.02 5.31 12.58
C LEU A 96 11.39 4.01 12.03
N ALA A 97 11.97 2.84 12.36
CA ALA A 97 11.38 1.56 12.02
C ALA A 97 9.99 1.38 12.67
N GLY A 98 9.85 1.72 13.94
CA GLY A 98 8.55 1.72 14.62
C GLY A 98 7.55 2.69 13.97
N LEU A 99 7.99 3.92 13.70
CA LEU A 99 7.16 4.94 13.05
C LEU A 99 6.76 4.56 11.61
N ALA A 100 7.58 3.76 10.90
CA ALA A 100 7.24 3.21 9.60
C ALA A 100 6.03 2.27 9.66
N GLY A 101 5.81 1.57 10.78
CA GLY A 101 4.70 0.62 10.95
C GLY A 101 3.32 1.23 10.67
N LEU A 102 3.05 2.48 11.09
CA LEU A 102 1.81 3.18 10.75
C LEU A 102 1.65 3.35 9.22
N GLY A 103 2.72 3.71 8.53
CA GLY A 103 2.72 3.87 7.08
C GLY A 103 2.49 2.55 6.35
N VAL A 104 3.16 1.47 6.80
CA VAL A 104 2.99 0.11 6.29
C VAL A 104 1.53 -0.35 6.46
N ALA A 105 0.93 -0.14 7.63
CA ALA A 105 -0.48 -0.46 7.87
C ALA A 105 -1.41 0.28 6.89
N GLY A 106 -1.21 1.59 6.71
CA GLY A 106 -2.01 2.39 5.78
C GLY A 106 -1.86 1.94 4.33
N ALA A 107 -0.63 1.69 3.88
CA ALA A 107 -0.33 1.26 2.52
C ALA A 107 -0.82 -0.16 2.19
N GLN A 108 -1.00 -1.02 3.17
CA GLN A 108 -1.57 -2.35 2.99
C GLN A 108 -3.10 -2.34 3.09
N VAL A 109 -3.65 -1.81 4.18
CA VAL A 109 -5.09 -1.93 4.49
C VAL A 109 -5.96 -1.09 3.55
N ILE A 110 -5.56 0.16 3.28
CA ILE A 110 -6.45 1.09 2.55
C ILE A 110 -6.61 0.71 1.08
N PRO A 111 -5.54 0.45 0.29
CA PRO A 111 -5.71 0.07 -1.11
C PRO A 111 -6.47 -1.25 -1.29
N TRP A 112 -6.25 -2.24 -0.42
CA TRP A 112 -7.04 -3.46 -0.39
C TRP A 112 -8.53 -3.19 -0.17
N SER A 113 -8.86 -2.29 0.75
CA SER A 113 -10.25 -1.92 1.03
C SER A 113 -10.93 -1.17 -0.13
N MET A 114 -10.16 -0.60 -1.07
CA MET A 114 -10.69 0.12 -2.24
C MET A 114 -11.06 -0.81 -3.40
N VAL A 115 -10.54 -2.04 -3.45
CA VAL A 115 -10.82 -2.99 -4.54
C VAL A 115 -12.29 -3.39 -4.59
N PRO A 116 -12.95 -3.80 -3.47
CA PRO A 116 -14.39 -4.07 -3.46
C PRO A 116 -15.24 -2.88 -3.90
N ASP A 117 -14.84 -1.65 -3.55
CA ASP A 117 -15.57 -0.44 -3.93
C ASP A 117 -15.64 -0.25 -5.45
N VAL A 118 -14.56 -0.63 -6.15
CA VAL A 118 -14.50 -0.57 -7.62
C VAL A 118 -15.34 -1.68 -8.24
N ILE A 119 -15.37 -2.87 -7.65
CA ILE A 119 -16.21 -3.98 -8.10
C ILE A 119 -17.69 -3.60 -7.96
N GLU A 120 -18.08 -2.99 -6.83
CA GLU A 120 -19.44 -2.48 -6.63
C GLU A 120 -19.82 -1.40 -7.67
N ALA A 121 -18.86 -0.51 -8.00
CA ALA A 121 -19.07 0.52 -9.03
C ALA A 121 -19.23 -0.08 -10.44
N ASP A 122 -18.50 -1.14 -10.79
CA ASP A 122 -18.65 -1.84 -12.06
C ASP A 122 -19.96 -2.61 -12.14
N GLU A 123 -20.35 -3.31 -11.08
CA GLU A 123 -21.65 -3.98 -10.96
C GLU A 123 -22.82 -3.03 -11.22
N MET A 124 -22.72 -1.80 -10.69
CA MET A 124 -23.73 -0.75 -10.92
C MET A 124 -23.81 -0.32 -12.38
N ALA A 125 -22.66 -0.19 -13.04
CA ALA A 125 -22.58 0.30 -14.41
C ALA A 125 -22.95 -0.78 -15.45
N THR A 126 -22.59 -2.04 -15.19
CA THR A 126 -22.72 -3.14 -16.17
C THR A 126 -23.83 -4.14 -15.86
N GLY A 127 -24.33 -4.15 -14.62
CA GLY A 127 -25.28 -5.16 -14.13
C GLY A 127 -24.65 -6.54 -13.87
N HIS A 128 -23.34 -6.69 -14.09
CA HIS A 128 -22.63 -7.97 -13.94
C HIS A 128 -21.57 -7.88 -12.85
N ARG A 129 -21.53 -8.84 -11.96
CA ARG A 129 -20.54 -8.94 -10.90
C ARG A 129 -19.33 -9.75 -11.36
N ARG A 130 -18.21 -9.10 -11.64
CA ARG A 130 -16.99 -9.69 -12.22
C ARG A 130 -15.83 -9.76 -11.21
N GLU A 131 -16.11 -10.19 -9.99
CA GLU A 131 -15.10 -10.21 -8.90
C GLU A 131 -13.82 -10.95 -9.29
N GLY A 132 -13.95 -12.15 -9.89
CA GLY A 132 -12.80 -12.97 -10.27
C GLY A 132 -11.85 -12.25 -11.24
N ALA A 133 -12.38 -11.48 -12.20
CA ALA A 133 -11.56 -10.72 -13.13
C ALA A 133 -10.76 -9.62 -12.42
N TYR A 134 -11.40 -8.87 -11.52
CA TYR A 134 -10.75 -7.79 -10.76
C TYR A 134 -9.66 -8.32 -9.83
N TYR A 135 -9.95 -9.35 -9.03
CA TYR A 135 -8.95 -9.96 -8.16
C TYR A 135 -7.84 -10.66 -8.95
N GLY A 136 -8.14 -11.25 -10.11
CA GLY A 136 -7.16 -11.82 -11.01
C GLY A 136 -6.17 -10.77 -11.52
N VAL A 137 -6.66 -9.60 -11.97
CA VAL A 137 -5.81 -8.48 -12.39
C VAL A 137 -4.97 -7.94 -11.23
N VAL A 138 -5.58 -7.77 -10.04
CA VAL A 138 -4.85 -7.31 -8.84
C VAL A 138 -3.74 -8.29 -8.48
N ALA A 139 -4.02 -9.60 -8.45
CA ALA A 139 -3.01 -10.63 -8.15
C ALA A 139 -1.90 -10.68 -9.20
N PHE A 140 -2.23 -10.52 -10.48
CA PHE A 140 -1.25 -10.44 -11.56
C PHE A 140 -0.33 -9.22 -11.38
N LEU A 141 -0.90 -8.03 -11.16
CA LEU A 141 -0.15 -6.80 -10.91
C LEU A 141 0.75 -6.92 -9.69
N GLN A 142 0.26 -7.54 -8.62
CA GLN A 142 1.00 -7.78 -7.39
C GLN A 142 2.22 -8.67 -7.63
N LYS A 143 2.04 -9.82 -8.27
CA LYS A 143 3.14 -10.77 -8.54
C LYS A 143 4.15 -10.19 -9.53
N SER A 144 3.67 -9.62 -10.62
CA SER A 144 4.51 -9.00 -11.65
C SER A 144 5.27 -7.79 -11.10
N GLY A 145 4.60 -6.93 -10.33
CA GLY A 145 5.22 -5.77 -9.68
C GLY A 145 6.31 -6.17 -8.69
N THR A 146 6.07 -7.21 -7.88
CA THR A 146 7.08 -7.74 -6.95
C THR A 146 8.28 -8.31 -7.68
N ALA A 147 8.07 -9.14 -8.71
CA ALA A 147 9.16 -9.74 -9.48
C ALA A 147 10.02 -8.67 -10.18
N PHE A 148 9.37 -7.69 -10.81
CA PHE A 148 10.05 -6.59 -11.49
C PHE A 148 10.85 -5.72 -10.50
N MET A 149 10.27 -5.41 -9.34
CA MET A 149 10.93 -4.64 -8.29
C MET A 149 12.16 -5.39 -7.75
N LEU A 150 12.05 -6.69 -7.46
CA LEU A 150 13.19 -7.50 -7.00
C LEU A 150 14.31 -7.53 -8.03
N ALA A 151 13.97 -7.67 -9.31
CA ALA A 151 14.95 -7.62 -10.40
C ALA A 151 15.68 -6.27 -10.46
N ILE A 152 14.96 -5.15 -10.31
CA ILE A 152 15.56 -3.81 -10.26
C ILE A 152 16.50 -3.68 -9.07
N VAL A 153 16.09 -4.13 -7.87
CA VAL A 153 16.93 -4.08 -6.67
C VAL A 153 18.24 -4.82 -6.90
N GLN A 154 18.18 -6.05 -7.39
CA GLN A 154 19.37 -6.86 -7.63
C GLN A 154 20.26 -6.25 -8.72
N TRP A 155 19.66 -5.70 -9.77
CA TRP A 155 20.40 -5.04 -10.85
C TRP A 155 21.13 -3.79 -10.36
N VAL A 156 20.48 -2.94 -9.58
CA VAL A 156 21.11 -1.74 -9.00
C VAL A 156 22.23 -2.12 -8.04
N LEU A 157 22.04 -3.13 -7.19
CA LEU A 157 23.08 -3.62 -6.30
C LEU A 157 24.30 -4.15 -7.09
N ALA A 158 24.07 -4.92 -8.14
CA ALA A 158 25.14 -5.43 -9.01
C ALA A 158 25.92 -4.28 -9.70
N LEU A 159 25.22 -3.30 -10.28
CA LEU A 159 25.84 -2.14 -10.93
C LEU A 159 26.66 -1.26 -9.98
N THR A 160 26.27 -1.21 -8.70
CA THR A 160 26.97 -0.43 -7.67
C THR A 160 28.11 -1.18 -7.01
N GLY A 161 28.37 -2.43 -7.44
CA GLY A 161 29.50 -3.22 -6.97
C GLY A 161 29.27 -3.90 -5.63
N TYR A 162 28.00 -4.19 -5.28
CA TYR A 162 27.67 -4.95 -4.08
C TYR A 162 28.33 -6.33 -4.07
N ARG A 163 29.01 -6.70 -2.98
CA ARG A 163 29.69 -7.98 -2.80
C ARG A 163 29.18 -8.69 -1.57
N PRO A 164 28.51 -9.84 -1.71
CA PRO A 164 28.02 -10.61 -0.56
C PRO A 164 29.17 -11.04 0.37
N GLY A 165 29.03 -10.77 1.68
CA GLY A 165 30.00 -11.20 2.70
C GLY A 165 31.25 -10.33 2.84
N GLU A 166 31.43 -9.31 2.01
CA GLU A 166 32.59 -8.40 2.07
C GLU A 166 32.18 -6.98 2.51
N GLN A 167 33.17 -6.16 2.84
CA GLN A 167 32.92 -4.74 3.08
C GLN A 167 32.42 -4.08 1.81
N GLN A 168 31.30 -3.35 1.94
CA GLN A 168 30.64 -2.76 0.78
C GLN A 168 31.33 -1.46 0.33
N PRO A 169 31.49 -1.26 -0.97
CA PRO A 169 31.98 0.02 -1.51
C PRO A 169 30.98 1.15 -1.22
N GLY A 170 31.47 2.39 -1.15
CA GLY A 170 30.65 3.56 -0.89
C GLY A 170 29.49 3.74 -1.89
N SER A 171 29.67 3.31 -3.15
CA SER A 171 28.62 3.30 -4.17
C SER A 171 27.44 2.39 -3.81
N ALA A 172 27.73 1.17 -3.32
CA ALA A 172 26.69 0.22 -2.90
C ALA A 172 25.96 0.72 -1.64
N LEU A 173 26.68 1.26 -0.67
CA LEU A 173 26.08 1.86 0.54
C LEU A 173 25.18 3.06 0.20
N LEU A 174 25.60 3.92 -0.72
CA LEU A 174 24.76 5.02 -1.18
C LEU A 174 23.51 4.52 -1.90
N ALA A 175 23.65 3.51 -2.77
CA ALA A 175 22.51 2.91 -3.45
C ALA A 175 21.51 2.31 -2.46
N ILE A 176 21.96 1.54 -1.46
CA ILE A 176 21.08 0.98 -0.42
C ILE A 176 20.32 2.11 0.31
N ARG A 177 20.99 3.20 0.70
CA ARG A 177 20.36 4.34 1.37
C ARG A 177 19.32 5.04 0.49
N LEU A 178 19.65 5.31 -0.76
CA LEU A 178 18.73 5.97 -1.69
C LEU A 178 17.52 5.07 -2.00
N MET A 179 17.76 3.79 -2.20
CA MET A 179 16.70 2.82 -2.52
C MET A 179 15.76 2.56 -1.35
N ILE A 180 16.22 2.57 -0.09
CA ILE A 180 15.34 2.37 1.06
C ILE A 180 14.61 3.67 1.48
N GLY A 181 15.18 4.83 1.19
CA GLY A 181 14.65 6.11 1.64
C GLY A 181 13.99 6.91 0.54
N VAL A 182 14.76 7.34 -0.45
CA VAL A 182 14.29 8.28 -1.47
C VAL A 182 13.34 7.62 -2.46
N VAL A 183 13.66 6.42 -2.94
CA VAL A 183 12.81 5.73 -3.93
C VAL A 183 11.42 5.43 -3.40
N PRO A 184 11.24 4.84 -2.19
CA PRO A 184 9.92 4.69 -1.57
C PRO A 184 9.18 6.01 -1.39
N ALA A 185 9.86 7.08 -0.97
CA ALA A 185 9.24 8.39 -0.80
C ALA A 185 8.69 8.94 -2.12
N VAL A 186 9.44 8.77 -3.23
CA VAL A 186 8.98 9.16 -4.57
C VAL A 186 7.79 8.31 -5.02
N LEU A 187 7.84 6.97 -4.84
CA LEU A 187 6.73 6.08 -5.20
C LEU A 187 5.46 6.41 -4.41
N LEU A 188 5.59 6.68 -3.10
CA LEU A 188 4.48 7.11 -2.26
C LEU A 188 3.95 8.47 -2.70
N GLY A 189 4.83 9.42 -3.05
CA GLY A 189 4.45 10.72 -3.60
C GLY A 189 3.62 10.58 -4.89
N LEU A 190 4.08 9.76 -5.83
CA LEU A 190 3.34 9.44 -7.05
C LEU A 190 1.99 8.78 -6.73
N SER A 191 1.98 7.83 -5.80
CA SER A 191 0.75 7.16 -5.36
C SER A 191 -0.25 8.13 -4.73
N MET A 192 0.21 9.09 -3.92
CA MET A 192 -0.64 10.16 -3.37
C MET A 192 -1.23 11.05 -4.46
N ILE A 193 -0.45 11.42 -5.48
CA ILE A 193 -0.95 12.20 -6.63
C ILE A 193 -2.03 11.42 -7.38
N VAL A 194 -1.82 10.12 -7.62
CA VAL A 194 -2.81 9.25 -8.27
C VAL A 194 -4.07 9.13 -7.41
N ALA A 195 -3.93 8.92 -6.10
CA ALA A 195 -5.05 8.88 -5.17
C ALA A 195 -5.81 10.21 -5.14
N TRP A 196 -5.11 11.33 -5.18
CA TRP A 196 -5.72 12.66 -5.20
C TRP A 196 -6.54 12.91 -6.47
N ARG A 197 -6.10 12.41 -7.62
CA ARG A 197 -6.81 12.49 -8.90
C ARG A 197 -7.93 11.46 -9.06
N SER A 198 -8.08 10.50 -8.14
CA SER A 198 -9.12 9.49 -8.23
C SER A 198 -10.51 10.12 -8.09
N PRO A 199 -11.47 9.82 -8.99
CA PRO A 199 -12.82 10.35 -8.95
C PRO A 199 -13.67 9.74 -7.82
N LEU A 200 -13.28 8.62 -7.21
CA LEU A 200 -14.03 7.98 -6.12
C LEU A 200 -13.83 8.72 -4.80
N GLY A 201 -14.59 9.78 -4.60
CA GLY A 201 -14.70 10.50 -3.33
C GLY A 201 -15.68 9.81 -2.36
N ARG A 202 -15.59 10.16 -1.06
CA ARG A 202 -16.48 9.64 0.00
C ARG A 202 -17.97 9.79 -0.34
N ARG A 203 -18.37 10.95 -0.86
CA ARG A 203 -19.77 11.26 -1.22
C ARG A 203 -20.29 10.37 -2.35
N GLU A 204 -19.46 10.14 -3.36
CA GLU A 204 -19.80 9.28 -4.51
C GLU A 204 -19.94 7.81 -4.08
N HIS A 205 -19.05 7.34 -3.20
CA HIS A 205 -19.11 5.99 -2.67
C HIS A 205 -20.34 5.76 -1.79
N GLU A 206 -20.71 6.71 -0.91
CA GLU A 206 -21.92 6.60 -0.10
C GLU A 206 -23.20 6.64 -0.98
N ALA A 207 -23.23 7.49 -2.00
CA ALA A 207 -24.34 7.52 -2.96
C ALA A 207 -24.47 6.20 -3.74
N LEU A 208 -23.34 5.64 -4.16
CA LEU A 208 -23.26 4.35 -4.85
C LEU A 208 -23.82 3.20 -3.99
N ARG A 209 -23.38 3.09 -2.74
CA ARG A 209 -23.87 2.09 -1.79
C ARG A 209 -25.36 2.19 -1.51
N ARG A 210 -25.88 3.41 -1.36
CA ARG A 210 -27.33 3.63 -1.18
C ARG A 210 -28.15 3.20 -2.39
N SER A 211 -27.64 3.46 -3.60
CA SER A 211 -28.32 3.06 -4.85
C SER A 211 -28.29 1.55 -5.07
N LEU A 212 -27.16 0.87 -4.75
CA LEU A 212 -27.06 -0.59 -4.78
C LEU A 212 -28.02 -1.24 -3.79
N ALA A 213 -28.08 -0.76 -2.56
CA ALA A 213 -28.98 -1.27 -1.55
C ALA A 213 -30.45 -1.14 -1.99
N ARG A 214 -30.82 -0.03 -2.61
CA ARG A 214 -32.17 0.18 -3.17
C ARG A 214 -32.49 -0.78 -4.31
N ARG A 215 -31.56 -0.99 -5.26
CA ARG A 215 -31.72 -1.93 -6.37
C ARG A 215 -31.88 -3.38 -5.87
N ARG A 216 -31.01 -3.84 -4.97
CA ARG A 216 -31.08 -5.18 -4.37
C ARG A 216 -32.40 -5.39 -3.61
N ALA A 217 -32.86 -4.39 -2.86
CA ALA A 217 -34.16 -4.44 -2.17
C ALA A 217 -35.34 -4.49 -3.15
N ALA A 218 -35.26 -3.79 -4.28
CA ALA A 218 -36.30 -3.81 -5.33
C ALA A 218 -36.34 -5.19 -6.02
N THR A 219 -35.18 -5.77 -6.34
CA THR A 219 -35.10 -7.11 -6.96
C THR A 219 -35.56 -8.22 -6.00
N ALA A 220 -35.28 -8.09 -4.70
CA ALA A 220 -35.71 -9.04 -3.68
C ALA A 220 -37.24 -9.03 -3.43
N ARG A 221 -37.92 -7.91 -3.76
CA ARG A 221 -39.38 -7.80 -3.63
C ARG A 221 -40.17 -8.47 -4.74
N GLY A 222 -39.53 -8.94 -5.82
CA GLY A 222 -40.17 -9.58 -6.96
C GLY A 222 -41.18 -8.67 -7.71
N PRO A 223 -41.65 -9.06 -8.87
CA PRO A 223 -42.81 -8.40 -9.50
C PRO A 223 -44.03 -8.54 -8.60
N ALA A 224 -44.72 -7.41 -8.36
CA ALA A 224 -45.96 -7.42 -7.57
C ALA A 224 -46.90 -8.51 -8.12
N ARG A 225 -47.29 -9.46 -7.28
CA ARG A 225 -48.31 -10.44 -7.64
C ARG A 225 -49.52 -9.68 -8.19
N PRO A 226 -50.03 -10.00 -9.40
CA PRO A 226 -51.24 -9.38 -9.85
C PRO A 226 -52.35 -9.64 -8.83
N ALA A 227 -53.12 -8.63 -8.52
CA ALA A 227 -54.24 -8.74 -7.60
C ALA A 227 -55.17 -9.86 -8.06
N PRO A 228 -55.66 -10.73 -7.17
CA PRO A 228 -56.63 -11.75 -7.57
C PRO A 228 -57.89 -11.07 -8.14
N GLY A 229 -58.17 -11.39 -9.41
CA GLY A 229 -59.38 -10.88 -10.08
C GLY A 229 -60.59 -11.08 -9.19
N ARG A 230 -61.36 -10.04 -8.92
CA ARG A 230 -62.66 -10.15 -8.31
C ARG A 230 -63.62 -10.84 -9.33
N PRO A 231 -64.47 -11.76 -8.89
CA PRO A 231 -65.44 -12.45 -9.75
C PRO A 231 -66.50 -11.48 -10.30
#